data_f46a9c06b99c7bdfb8e81e6d69f818bb
#
_entry.id   f46a9c06b99c7bdfb8e81e6d69f818bb
#
_cell.length_a   1.000
_cell.length_b   1.000
_cell.length_c   1.000
_cell.angle_alpha   90.00
_cell.angle_beta   90.00
_cell.angle_gamma   90.00
#
_symmetry.space_group_name_H-M   'P 1'
#
loop_
_entity.id
_entity.type
_entity.pdbx_description
1 polymer ?
#
loop_
_entity_poly.entity_id
_entity_poly.type
_entity_poly.pdbx_seq_one_letter_code
_entity_poly.pdbx_strand_id
1 'polypeptide(L)'
;MIVELEEAKRELVGMRPDIEELSQALHIQALTAKVEELEQTTLAPDFWGDQARSSRVLQTIKQSKDTIEEYTDLKNRLEDAIALAEMAIEENDEDSLPEVKSELADLKAQAERMPIEALM
;
A
#
# COMPACT_ATOMS: atom_id res chain seq x y z
N MET A 1 7.01 27.33 7.75
CA MET A 1 5.86 27.92 8.45
C MET A 1 4.80 26.87 8.73
N ILE A 2 4.10 27.02 9.83
CA ILE A 2 3.03 26.09 10.23
C ILE A 2 1.95 25.99 9.15
N VAL A 3 1.66 27.09 8.45
CA VAL A 3 0.66 27.11 7.38
C VAL A 3 1.02 26.07 6.29
N GLU A 4 2.29 25.99 5.91
CA GLU A 4 2.71 25.02 4.91
C GLU A 4 2.63 23.58 5.43
N LEU A 5 2.92 23.37 6.72
CA LEU A 5 2.77 22.05 7.35
C LEU A 5 1.29 21.66 7.38
N GLU A 6 0.40 22.60 7.68
CA GLU A 6 -1.04 22.36 7.69
C GLU A 6 -1.58 22.05 6.30
N GLU A 7 -1.06 22.74 5.27
CA GLU A 7 -1.41 22.44 3.88
C GLU A 7 -0.95 21.03 3.47
N ALA A 8 0.28 20.68 3.82
CA ALA A 8 0.81 19.36 3.52
C ALA A 8 0.00 18.27 4.24
N LYS A 9 -0.34 18.49 5.50
CA LYS A 9 -1.19 17.58 6.26
C LYS A 9 -2.55 17.40 5.59
N ARG A 10 -3.13 18.49 5.12
CA ARG A 10 -4.45 18.47 4.46
C ARG A 10 -4.40 17.64 3.18
N GLU A 11 -3.32 17.79 2.40
CA GLU A 11 -3.14 17.00 1.19
C GLU A 11 -2.94 15.51 1.53
N LEU A 12 -2.17 15.20 2.58
CA LEU A 12 -1.98 13.82 3.02
C LEU A 12 -3.30 13.19 3.47
N VAL A 13 -4.07 13.90 4.29
CA VAL A 13 -5.39 13.42 4.74
C VAL A 13 -6.32 13.22 3.54
N GLY A 14 -6.24 14.11 2.56
CA GLY A 14 -7.01 14.01 1.32
C GLY A 14 -6.68 12.76 0.49
N MET A 15 -5.54 12.14 0.72
CA MET A 15 -5.17 10.90 0.05
C MET A 15 -5.85 9.66 0.64
N ARG A 16 -6.42 9.74 1.83
CA ARG A 16 -7.10 8.59 2.44
C ARG A 16 -8.21 8.01 1.55
N PRO A 17 -9.13 8.83 1.00
CA PRO A 17 -10.12 8.28 0.07
C PRO A 17 -9.48 7.72 -1.20
N ASP A 18 -8.40 8.32 -1.69
CA ASP A 18 -7.69 7.83 -2.87
C ASP A 18 -7.09 6.45 -2.63
N ILE A 19 -6.53 6.23 -1.44
CA ILE A 19 -5.98 4.92 -1.05
C ILE A 19 -7.11 3.89 -0.94
N GLU A 20 -8.28 4.29 -0.43
CA GLU A 20 -9.44 3.39 -0.37
C GLU A 20 -9.93 3.01 -1.77
N GLU A 21 -9.97 3.96 -2.69
CA GLU A 21 -10.31 3.69 -4.09
C GLU A 21 -9.30 2.74 -4.73
N LEU A 22 -8.02 2.92 -4.40
CA LEU A 22 -6.95 2.05 -4.89
C LEU A 22 -7.16 0.62 -4.38
N SER A 23 -7.54 0.45 -3.12
CA SER A 23 -7.86 -0.86 -2.55
C SER A 23 -8.92 -1.58 -3.37
N GLN A 24 -9.95 -0.86 -3.78
CA GLN A 24 -11.04 -1.41 -4.59
C GLN A 24 -10.57 -1.71 -6.02
N ALA A 25 -9.81 -0.81 -6.62
CA ALA A 25 -9.29 -1.00 -7.98
C ALA A 25 -8.35 -2.21 -8.06
N LEU A 26 -7.56 -2.45 -7.04
CA LEU A 26 -6.62 -3.58 -6.95
C LEU A 26 -7.29 -4.87 -6.45
N HIS A 27 -8.55 -4.79 -6.02
CA HIS A 27 -9.29 -5.94 -5.47
C HIS A 27 -8.57 -6.57 -4.27
N ILE A 28 -8.05 -5.72 -3.37
CA ILE A 28 -7.23 -6.19 -2.23
C ILE A 28 -7.97 -7.22 -1.37
N GLN A 29 -9.25 -7.00 -1.10
CA GLN A 29 -10.06 -7.92 -0.30
C GLN A 29 -10.18 -9.28 -0.98
N ALA A 30 -10.46 -9.28 -2.28
CA ALA A 30 -10.57 -10.51 -3.06
C ALA A 30 -9.23 -11.23 -3.19
N LEU A 31 -8.14 -10.48 -3.37
CA LEU A 31 -6.79 -11.05 -3.43
C LEU A 31 -6.43 -11.72 -2.11
N THR A 32 -6.74 -11.07 -0.99
CA THR A 32 -6.46 -11.62 0.34
C THR A 32 -7.21 -12.95 0.55
N ALA A 33 -8.48 -12.99 0.19
CA ALA A 33 -9.27 -14.21 0.30
C ALA A 33 -8.73 -15.31 -0.62
N LYS A 34 -8.33 -14.94 -1.83
CA LYS A 34 -7.77 -15.89 -2.79
C LYS A 34 -6.44 -16.48 -2.31
N VAL A 35 -5.58 -15.65 -1.72
CA VAL A 35 -4.32 -16.14 -1.15
C VAL A 35 -4.57 -17.18 -0.07
N GLU A 36 -5.51 -16.90 0.84
CA GLU A 36 -5.86 -17.84 1.90
C GLU A 36 -6.35 -19.17 1.32
N GLU A 37 -7.23 -19.10 0.33
CA GLU A 37 -7.75 -20.29 -0.33
C GLU A 37 -6.65 -21.10 -1.02
N LEU A 38 -5.77 -20.42 -1.76
CA LEU A 38 -4.66 -21.09 -2.45
C LEU A 38 -3.66 -21.66 -1.48
N GLU A 39 -3.38 -20.97 -0.38
CA GLU A 39 -2.47 -21.49 0.65
C GLU A 39 -3.01 -22.77 1.28
N GLN A 40 -4.33 -22.86 1.45
CA GLN A 40 -4.94 -24.08 1.95
C GLN A 40 -4.73 -25.25 0.98
N THR A 41 -4.75 -25.01 -0.34
CA THR A 41 -4.52 -26.07 -1.30
C THR A 41 -3.10 -26.64 -1.22
N THR A 42 -2.13 -25.83 -0.78
CA THR A 42 -0.73 -26.30 -0.65
C THR A 42 -0.56 -27.30 0.50
N LEU A 43 -1.53 -27.40 1.38
CA LEU A 43 -1.50 -28.35 2.50
C LEU A 43 -2.00 -29.73 2.11
N ALA A 44 -2.64 -29.88 0.94
CA ALA A 44 -3.12 -31.17 0.48
C ALA A 44 -1.95 -32.06 0.08
N PRO A 45 -1.96 -33.37 0.46
CA PRO A 45 -0.81 -34.24 0.16
C PRO A 45 -0.50 -34.40 -1.32
N ASP A 46 -1.52 -34.34 -2.17
CA ASP A 46 -1.38 -34.51 -3.62
C ASP A 46 -1.01 -33.22 -4.37
N PHE A 47 -0.99 -32.09 -3.66
CA PHE A 47 -0.66 -30.81 -4.28
C PHE A 47 0.71 -30.82 -4.97
N TRP A 48 1.68 -31.43 -4.32
CA TRP A 48 3.08 -31.45 -4.80
C TRP A 48 3.33 -32.49 -5.88
N GLY A 49 2.34 -33.35 -6.18
CA GLY A 49 2.47 -34.37 -7.20
C GLY A 49 2.42 -33.84 -8.62
N ASP A 50 1.79 -32.69 -8.85
CA ASP A 50 1.76 -32.01 -10.15
C ASP A 50 2.61 -30.74 -10.07
N GLN A 51 3.86 -30.85 -10.52
CA GLN A 51 4.83 -29.77 -10.39
C GLN A 51 4.45 -28.52 -11.19
N ALA A 52 3.87 -28.68 -12.37
CA ALA A 52 3.45 -27.55 -13.19
C ALA A 52 2.33 -26.76 -12.50
N ARG A 53 1.36 -27.48 -11.93
CA ARG A 53 0.25 -26.85 -11.21
C ARG A 53 0.73 -26.18 -9.93
N SER A 54 1.56 -26.86 -9.14
CA SER A 54 2.06 -26.30 -7.88
C SER A 54 2.91 -25.06 -8.13
N SER A 55 3.73 -25.05 -9.17
CA SER A 55 4.52 -23.87 -9.53
C SER A 55 3.64 -22.67 -9.87
N ARG A 56 2.56 -22.89 -10.64
CA ARG A 56 1.63 -21.82 -11.00
C ARG A 56 0.91 -21.27 -9.78
N VAL A 57 0.47 -22.14 -8.87
CA VAL A 57 -0.21 -21.74 -7.65
C VAL A 57 0.73 -20.93 -6.76
N LEU A 58 1.95 -21.40 -6.56
CA LEU A 58 2.94 -20.68 -5.74
C LEU A 58 3.27 -19.31 -6.33
N GLN A 59 3.38 -19.22 -7.65
CA GLN A 59 3.63 -17.94 -8.32
C GLN A 59 2.47 -16.97 -8.14
N THR A 60 1.24 -17.47 -8.26
CA THR A 60 0.04 -16.65 -8.05
C THR A 60 -0.03 -16.13 -6.61
N ILE A 61 0.28 -17.00 -5.64
CA ILE A 61 0.33 -16.60 -4.22
C ILE A 61 1.35 -15.48 -4.03
N LYS A 62 2.55 -15.65 -4.58
CA LYS A 62 3.61 -14.65 -4.44
C LYS A 62 3.21 -13.32 -5.06
N GLN A 63 2.71 -13.32 -6.28
CA GLN A 63 2.31 -12.10 -6.97
C GLN A 63 1.18 -11.37 -6.23
N SER A 64 0.20 -12.14 -5.73
CA SER A 64 -0.92 -11.58 -4.99
C SER A 64 -0.46 -11.00 -3.65
N LYS A 65 0.43 -11.69 -2.94
CA LYS A 65 0.99 -11.19 -1.67
C LYS A 65 1.82 -9.92 -1.91
N ASP A 66 2.59 -9.85 -2.99
CA ASP A 66 3.38 -8.68 -3.31
C ASP A 66 2.48 -7.46 -3.52
N THR A 67 1.37 -7.63 -4.24
CA THR A 67 0.40 -6.54 -4.45
C THR A 67 -0.24 -6.10 -3.14
N ILE A 68 -0.65 -7.04 -2.31
CA ILE A 68 -1.25 -6.75 -1.00
C ILE A 68 -0.24 -6.00 -0.12
N GLU A 69 1.01 -6.45 -0.11
CA GLU A 69 2.07 -5.84 0.69
C GLU A 69 2.38 -4.41 0.24
N GLU A 70 2.48 -4.18 -1.07
CA GLU A 70 2.71 -2.83 -1.61
C GLU A 70 1.58 -1.88 -1.22
N TYR A 71 0.34 -2.34 -1.31
CA TYR A 71 -0.82 -1.56 -0.90
C TYR A 71 -0.77 -1.24 0.60
N THR A 72 -0.51 -2.26 1.41
CA THR A 72 -0.45 -2.11 2.87
C THR A 72 0.66 -1.15 3.28
N ASP A 73 1.84 -1.26 2.65
CA ASP A 73 2.96 -0.36 2.90
C ASP A 73 2.61 1.08 2.54
N LEU A 74 1.96 1.28 1.40
CA LEU A 74 1.52 2.62 0.99
C LEU A 74 0.56 3.22 2.01
N LYS A 75 -0.42 2.46 2.43
CA LYS A 75 -1.41 2.89 3.43
C LYS A 75 -0.73 3.25 4.75
N ASN A 76 0.19 2.41 5.22
CA ASN A 76 0.91 2.65 6.48
C ASN A 76 1.82 3.87 6.37
N ARG A 77 2.51 4.05 5.24
CA ARG A 77 3.36 5.22 5.01
C ARG A 77 2.54 6.50 5.03
N LEU A 78 1.33 6.46 4.47
CA LEU A 78 0.44 7.63 4.48
C LEU A 78 0.09 8.00 5.92
N GLU A 79 -0.32 7.04 6.74
CA GLU A 79 -0.68 7.31 8.13
C GLU A 79 0.51 7.80 8.95
N ASP A 80 1.70 7.24 8.70
CA ASP A 80 2.93 7.69 9.34
C ASP A 80 3.28 9.13 8.94
N ALA A 81 3.10 9.49 7.68
CA ALA A 81 3.35 10.85 7.21
C ALA A 81 2.38 11.85 7.82
N ILE A 82 1.11 11.46 7.97
CA ILE A 82 0.10 12.30 8.65
C ILE A 82 0.52 12.52 10.10
N ALA A 83 0.94 11.46 10.79
CA ALA A 83 1.39 11.57 12.18
C ALA A 83 2.61 12.49 12.30
N LEU A 84 3.57 12.38 11.38
CA LEU A 84 4.75 13.24 11.35
C LEU A 84 4.35 14.71 11.18
N ALA A 85 3.42 14.98 10.25
CA ALA A 85 2.93 16.34 10.03
C ALA A 85 2.22 16.91 11.27
N GLU A 86 1.41 16.08 11.91
CA GLU A 86 0.71 16.47 13.13
C GLU A 86 1.68 16.80 14.27
N MET A 87 2.69 15.97 14.46
CA MET A 87 3.73 16.21 15.47
C MET A 87 4.50 17.51 15.19
N ALA A 88 4.86 17.73 13.93
CA ALA A 88 5.59 18.93 13.53
C ALA A 88 4.76 20.19 13.79
N ILE A 89 3.47 20.14 13.51
CA ILE A 89 2.55 21.26 13.77
C ILE A 89 2.46 21.51 15.27
N GLU A 90 2.25 20.46 16.05
CA GLU A 90 2.08 20.55 17.50
C GLU A 90 3.33 21.12 18.18
N GLU A 91 4.52 20.72 17.71
CA GLU A 91 5.79 21.17 18.25
C GLU A 91 6.32 22.45 17.60
N ASN A 92 5.58 22.97 16.61
CA ASN A 92 6.00 24.15 15.86
C ASN A 92 7.35 23.93 15.18
N ASP A 93 7.59 22.73 14.67
CA ASP A 93 8.84 22.29 14.07
C ASP A 93 8.83 22.51 12.56
N GLU A 94 9.25 23.68 12.13
CA GLU A 94 9.30 24.04 10.72
C GLU A 94 10.39 23.26 9.96
N ASP A 95 11.40 22.77 10.67
CA ASP A 95 12.51 22.02 10.07
C ASP A 95 12.08 20.69 9.50
N SER A 96 10.94 20.17 9.95
CA SER A 96 10.37 18.93 9.42
C SER A 96 9.64 19.10 8.08
N LEU A 97 9.39 20.33 7.66
CA LEU A 97 8.61 20.61 6.44
C LEU A 97 9.19 19.96 5.19
N PRO A 98 10.50 20.03 4.90
CA PRO A 98 11.03 19.36 3.70
C PRO A 98 10.79 17.85 3.70
N GLU A 99 10.92 17.20 4.85
CA GLU A 99 10.67 15.76 4.96
C GLU A 99 9.19 15.43 4.69
N VAL A 100 8.28 16.20 5.26
CA VAL A 100 6.85 16.02 5.04
C VAL A 100 6.49 16.21 3.57
N LYS A 101 7.01 17.25 2.93
CA LYS A 101 6.77 17.51 1.50
C LYS A 101 7.34 16.41 0.61
N SER A 102 8.52 15.93 0.93
CA SER A 102 9.17 14.85 0.18
C SER A 102 8.33 13.57 0.27
N GLU A 103 7.88 13.23 1.46
CA GLU A 103 7.04 12.04 1.67
C GLU A 103 5.71 12.18 0.94
N LEU A 104 5.10 13.35 0.97
CA LEU A 104 3.86 13.61 0.23
C LEU A 104 4.04 13.37 -1.27
N ALA A 105 5.13 13.89 -1.85
CA ALA A 105 5.42 13.72 -3.27
C ALA A 105 5.63 12.24 -3.62
N ASP A 106 6.39 11.52 -2.78
CA ASP A 106 6.66 10.09 -3.00
C ASP A 106 5.39 9.26 -2.91
N LEU A 107 4.52 9.56 -1.94
CA LEU A 107 3.25 8.86 -1.76
C LEU A 107 2.32 9.08 -2.95
N LYS A 108 2.23 10.30 -3.45
CA LYS A 108 1.43 10.62 -4.64
C LYS A 108 1.93 9.84 -5.85
N ALA A 109 3.24 9.83 -6.08
CA ALA A 109 3.84 9.12 -7.19
C ALA A 109 3.58 7.62 -7.12
N GLN A 110 3.73 7.03 -5.93
CA GLN A 110 3.50 5.59 -5.75
C GLN A 110 2.03 5.24 -5.95
N ALA A 111 1.11 6.04 -5.42
CA ALA A 111 -0.32 5.82 -5.57
C ALA A 111 -0.75 5.87 -7.05
N GLU A 112 -0.13 6.74 -7.83
CA GLU A 112 -0.41 6.84 -9.27
C GLU A 112 0.16 5.66 -10.06
N ARG A 113 1.28 5.09 -9.64
CA ARG A 113 1.92 3.97 -10.33
C ARG A 113 1.25 2.63 -10.10
N MET A 114 0.74 2.39 -8.89
CA MET A 114 0.24 1.07 -8.51
C MET A 114 -0.87 0.53 -9.42
N PRO A 115 -1.88 1.32 -9.82
CA PRO A 115 -2.90 0.79 -10.73
C PRO A 115 -2.34 0.38 -12.08
N ILE A 116 -1.34 1.09 -12.58
CA ILE A 116 -0.70 0.80 -13.87
C ILE A 116 0.12 -0.49 -13.76
N GLU A 117 0.89 -0.64 -12.69
CA GLU A 117 1.69 -1.85 -12.43
C GLU A 117 0.80 -3.09 -12.31
N ALA A 118 -0.36 -2.96 -11.70
CA ALA A 118 -1.30 -4.07 -11.53
C ALA A 118 -1.90 -4.55 -12.84
N LEU A 119 -1.96 -3.69 -13.86
CA LEU A 119 -2.47 -4.04 -15.18
C LEU A 119 -1.44 -4.77 -16.06
N MET A 120 -0.21 -4.71 -15.67
CA MET A 120 0.88 -5.36 -16.37
C MET A 120 1.20 -6.72 -15.77
#